data_fa5b634fdd993e1e6757b41d9a534f2a
#
_entry.id   fa5b634fdd993e1e6757b41d9a534f2a
#
_cell.length_a   1.000
_cell.length_b   1.000
_cell.length_c   1.000
_cell.angle_alpha   90.00
_cell.angle_beta   90.00
_cell.angle_gamma   90.00
#
_symmetry.space_group_name_H-M   'P 1'
#
loop_
_entity.id
_entity.type
_entity.pdbx_description
1 polymer ?
#
loop_
_entity_poly.entity_id
_entity_poly.type
_entity_poly.pdbx_seq_one_letter_code
_entity_poly.pdbx_strand_id
1 'polypeptide(L)'
;MIFFKTTVWSVEQTVVYFAFQYGIQDTGSPAPVVGQTDSYLSTLETKHGSLKGNRQVSPKVLSFDFYKTNGSVASGFGLEVHSYKKKYTFENDPSQVDISAVGFLYGLNFYYRGDFWFPFLGFGTGNYSAKVKEELVTGSSTTYGTVFGQVDKPFYYKFGVRIPLNGLGIILTQQYISADFDVSTENKPLSLGGTATFIGLYYGF
;
A
#
# COMPACT_ATOMS: atom_id res chain seq x y z
N MET A 1 10.69 -4.84 -46.31
CA MET A 1 11.26 -3.49 -46.09
C MET A 1 10.57 -2.93 -44.84
N ILE A 2 11.18 -3.04 -43.69
CA ILE A 2 10.60 -2.59 -42.42
C ILE A 2 11.04 -1.12 -42.23
N PHE A 3 10.10 -0.21 -42.30
CA PHE A 3 10.36 1.20 -42.03
C PHE A 3 10.42 1.37 -40.49
N PHE A 4 11.63 1.52 -39.95
CA PHE A 4 11.81 2.07 -38.63
C PHE A 4 11.45 3.56 -38.67
N LYS A 5 10.29 3.93 -38.16
CA LYS A 5 9.99 5.32 -37.83
C LYS A 5 10.88 5.73 -36.68
N THR A 6 12.02 6.37 -36.96
CA THR A 6 12.76 7.13 -35.98
C THR A 6 11.93 8.36 -35.57
N THR A 7 11.11 8.22 -34.57
CA THR A 7 10.41 9.35 -33.97
C THR A 7 11.41 10.13 -33.15
N VAL A 8 11.83 11.28 -33.66
CA VAL A 8 12.67 12.23 -32.91
C VAL A 8 11.82 12.80 -31.79
N TRP A 9 12.02 12.27 -30.58
CA TRP A 9 11.34 12.74 -29.36
C TRP A 9 12.17 13.87 -28.74
N SER A 10 12.00 15.11 -29.23
CA SER A 10 12.67 16.28 -28.64
C SER A 10 11.69 17.26 -27.95
N VAL A 11 10.45 16.90 -27.76
CA VAL A 11 9.49 17.75 -27.07
C VAL A 11 9.29 17.23 -25.65
N GLU A 12 9.65 18.07 -24.68
CA GLU A 12 9.27 17.84 -23.27
C GLU A 12 7.75 17.81 -23.19
N GLN A 13 7.20 16.65 -22.83
CA GLN A 13 5.77 16.49 -22.65
C GLN A 13 5.48 16.20 -21.19
N THR A 14 4.47 16.85 -20.66
CA THR A 14 3.89 16.47 -19.37
C THR A 14 2.85 15.40 -19.63
N VAL A 15 2.96 14.28 -18.94
CA VAL A 15 2.00 13.18 -19.00
C VAL A 15 1.43 12.97 -17.62
N VAL A 16 0.13 12.84 -17.52
CA VAL A 16 -0.57 12.57 -16.27
C VAL A 16 -1.16 11.17 -16.35
N TYR A 17 -0.93 10.36 -15.33
CA TYR A 17 -1.57 9.07 -15.15
C TYR A 17 -2.48 9.09 -13.95
N PHE A 18 -3.66 8.56 -14.12
CA PHE A 18 -4.59 8.23 -13.06
C PHE A 18 -4.73 6.73 -13.02
N ALA A 19 -4.63 6.11 -11.83
CA ALA A 19 -4.83 4.68 -11.71
C ALA A 19 -5.67 4.32 -10.47
N PHE A 20 -6.46 3.27 -10.64
CA PHE A 20 -7.12 2.58 -9.55
C PHE A 20 -6.58 1.16 -9.48
N GLN A 21 -6.11 0.77 -8.30
CA GLN A 21 -5.48 -0.52 -8.08
C GLN A 21 -6.10 -1.20 -6.87
N TYR A 22 -6.17 -2.52 -6.95
CA TYR A 22 -6.57 -3.41 -5.85
C TYR A 22 -5.41 -4.34 -5.54
N GLY A 23 -5.11 -4.53 -4.27
CA GLY A 23 -3.95 -5.28 -3.85
C GLY A 23 -4.20 -6.33 -2.80
N ILE A 24 -3.18 -7.11 -2.57
CA ILE A 24 -3.03 -7.99 -1.41
C ILE A 24 -1.77 -7.53 -0.70
N GLN A 25 -1.91 -7.17 0.56
CA GLN A 25 -0.82 -6.75 1.43
C GLN A 25 -0.73 -7.70 2.61
N ASP A 26 0.46 -8.20 2.86
CA ASP A 26 0.75 -8.99 4.04
C ASP A 26 1.14 -8.05 5.18
N THR A 27 0.21 -7.86 6.11
CA THR A 27 0.44 -7.08 7.34
C THR A 27 1.05 -7.98 8.39
N GLY A 28 2.20 -7.58 8.92
CA GLY A 28 2.93 -8.38 9.91
C GLY A 28 3.91 -9.40 9.31
N SER A 29 4.09 -9.39 8.00
CA SER A 29 5.30 -9.98 7.42
C SER A 29 6.49 -9.09 7.74
N PRO A 30 7.60 -9.63 8.26
CA PRO A 30 8.76 -8.81 8.53
C PRO A 30 9.15 -8.07 7.25
N ALA A 31 9.35 -6.76 7.39
CA ALA A 31 10.08 -6.01 6.40
C ALA A 31 11.36 -6.77 6.04
N PRO A 32 11.91 -6.63 4.84
CA PRO A 32 13.24 -7.14 4.54
C PRO A 32 14.33 -6.55 5.46
N VAL A 33 13.97 -5.60 6.31
CA VAL A 33 14.79 -5.10 7.41
C VAL A 33 14.45 -5.91 8.65
N VAL A 34 15.38 -6.76 9.03
CA VAL A 34 15.36 -7.65 10.19
C VAL A 34 14.75 -6.97 11.42
N GLY A 35 13.64 -7.52 11.96
CA GLY A 35 13.23 -7.32 13.33
C GLY A 35 11.86 -6.71 13.63
N GLN A 36 11.05 -6.29 12.66
CA GLN A 36 9.72 -5.77 12.95
C GLN A 36 8.63 -6.83 12.71
N THR A 37 8.24 -7.51 13.76
CA THR A 37 7.03 -8.33 13.81
C THR A 37 5.88 -7.45 14.33
N ASP A 38 4.69 -7.63 13.77
CA ASP A 38 3.47 -7.07 14.33
C ASP A 38 3.27 -7.62 15.75
N SER A 39 3.69 -6.83 16.74
CA SER A 39 3.66 -7.28 18.14
C SER A 39 2.28 -7.10 18.76
N TYR A 40 1.42 -6.22 18.24
CA TYR A 40 0.06 -6.02 18.74
C TYR A 40 -0.81 -7.25 18.48
N LEU A 41 -0.94 -7.68 17.21
CA LEU A 41 -1.74 -8.88 16.89
C LEU A 41 -1.16 -10.15 17.53
N SER A 42 0.16 -10.27 17.61
CA SER A 42 0.80 -11.40 18.27
C SER A 42 0.53 -11.44 19.79
N THR A 43 0.43 -10.26 20.43
CA THR A 43 0.04 -10.17 21.84
C THR A 43 -1.41 -10.62 22.05
N LEU A 44 -2.31 -10.20 21.15
CA LEU A 44 -3.71 -10.63 21.19
C LEU A 44 -3.86 -12.14 20.93
N GLU A 45 -3.10 -12.72 19.99
CA GLU A 45 -3.07 -14.17 19.79
C GLU A 45 -2.62 -14.94 21.04
N THR A 46 -1.65 -14.40 21.77
CA THR A 46 -1.21 -15.01 23.04
C THR A 46 -2.30 -14.99 24.11
N LYS A 47 -3.16 -13.95 24.12
CA LYS A 47 -4.22 -13.76 25.12
C LYS A 47 -5.54 -14.46 24.75
N HIS A 48 -5.90 -14.46 23.47
CA HIS A 48 -7.22 -14.84 22.95
C HIS A 48 -7.19 -16.06 22.03
N GLY A 49 -6.00 -16.63 21.77
CA GLY A 49 -5.82 -17.76 20.86
C GLY A 49 -5.52 -17.34 19.42
N SER A 50 -5.30 -18.33 18.56
CA SER A 50 -4.91 -18.09 17.17
C SER A 50 -5.94 -17.27 16.40
N LEU A 51 -5.46 -16.39 15.50
CA LEU A 51 -6.33 -15.67 14.58
C LEU A 51 -7.04 -16.63 13.64
N LYS A 52 -8.35 -16.40 13.47
CA LYS A 52 -9.15 -17.11 12.48
C LYS A 52 -8.89 -16.52 11.10
N GLY A 53 -8.11 -17.22 10.29
CA GLY A 53 -7.72 -16.79 8.95
C GLY A 53 -6.31 -16.18 8.91
N ASN A 54 -6.03 -15.43 7.84
CA ASN A 54 -4.71 -14.84 7.61
C ASN A 54 -4.65 -13.37 8.04
N ARG A 55 -3.44 -12.84 8.15
CA ARG A 55 -3.18 -11.42 8.45
C ARG A 55 -3.26 -10.51 7.22
N GLN A 56 -3.47 -11.08 6.03
CA GLN A 56 -3.51 -10.31 4.79
C GLN A 56 -4.66 -9.32 4.75
N VAL A 57 -4.41 -8.14 4.26
CA VAL A 57 -5.40 -7.10 3.96
C VAL A 57 -5.48 -6.88 2.46
N SER A 58 -6.58 -6.28 2.02
CA SER A 58 -6.81 -5.98 0.61
C SER A 58 -6.92 -4.47 0.40
N PRO A 59 -5.79 -3.76 0.31
CA PRO A 59 -5.80 -2.33 0.10
C PRO A 59 -6.30 -1.96 -1.28
N LYS A 60 -7.00 -0.82 -1.33
CA LYS A 60 -7.38 -0.13 -2.55
C LYS A 60 -6.51 1.10 -2.68
N VAL A 61 -6.00 1.35 -3.86
CA VAL A 61 -5.11 2.47 -4.15
C VAL A 61 -5.66 3.30 -5.29
N LEU A 62 -5.73 4.60 -5.06
CA LEU A 62 -5.98 5.59 -6.06
C LEU A 62 -4.70 6.38 -6.23
N SER A 63 -4.17 6.46 -7.45
CA SER A 63 -2.92 7.18 -7.70
C SER A 63 -3.04 8.20 -8.83
N PHE A 64 -2.30 9.29 -8.67
CA PHE A 64 -2.09 10.33 -9.67
C PHE A 64 -0.58 10.51 -9.83
N ASP A 65 -0.08 10.32 -11.01
CA ASP A 65 1.33 10.48 -11.34
C ASP A 65 1.50 11.55 -12.42
N PHE A 66 2.35 12.52 -12.14
CA PHE A 66 2.70 13.62 -13.04
C PHE A 66 4.13 13.42 -13.49
N TYR A 67 4.36 13.29 -14.79
CA TYR A 67 5.68 13.03 -15.34
C TYR A 67 6.08 14.08 -16.36
N LYS A 68 7.36 14.41 -16.34
CA LYS A 68 8.04 15.12 -17.42
C LYS A 68 8.88 14.12 -18.20
N THR A 69 8.62 14.02 -19.49
CA THR A 69 9.33 13.07 -20.35
C THR A 69 10.53 13.74 -21.02
N ASN A 70 11.65 13.04 -21.07
CA ASN A 70 12.81 13.39 -21.86
C ASN A 70 13.27 12.14 -22.62
N GLY A 71 12.81 12.01 -23.86
CA GLY A 71 13.04 10.79 -24.64
C GLY A 71 12.33 9.58 -24.06
N SER A 72 13.07 8.50 -23.83
CA SER A 72 12.54 7.25 -23.26
C SER A 72 12.47 7.22 -21.76
N VAL A 73 13.02 8.19 -21.08
CA VAL A 73 13.02 8.28 -19.60
C VAL A 73 12.11 9.40 -19.16
N ALA A 74 11.34 9.14 -18.12
CA ALA A 74 10.53 10.16 -17.49
C ALA A 74 10.73 10.14 -15.99
N SER A 75 10.66 11.31 -15.40
CA SER A 75 10.66 11.49 -13.95
C SER A 75 9.50 12.38 -13.56
N GLY A 76 9.00 12.20 -12.36
CA GLY A 76 7.88 12.98 -11.92
C GLY A 76 7.50 12.74 -10.48
N PHE A 77 6.34 13.28 -10.14
CA PHE A 77 5.78 13.26 -8.79
C PHE A 77 4.52 12.40 -8.78
N GLY A 78 4.37 11.58 -7.76
CA GLY A 78 3.20 10.74 -7.54
C GLY A 78 2.48 11.05 -6.25
N LEU A 79 1.16 10.95 -6.29
CA LEU A 79 0.26 11.01 -5.16
C LEU A 79 -0.52 9.71 -5.09
N GLU A 80 -0.68 9.12 -3.91
CA GLU A 80 -1.45 7.90 -3.71
C GLU A 80 -2.32 8.00 -2.47
N VAL A 81 -3.54 7.51 -2.59
CA VAL A 81 -4.44 7.30 -1.45
C VAL A 81 -4.66 5.81 -1.31
N HIS A 82 -4.26 5.29 -0.17
CA HIS A 82 -4.43 3.90 0.22
C HIS A 82 -5.57 3.78 1.21
N SER A 83 -6.37 2.72 1.12
CA SER A 83 -7.38 2.42 2.13
C SER A 83 -7.60 0.92 2.25
N TYR A 84 -7.73 0.44 3.49
CA TYR A 84 -8.19 -0.91 3.77
C TYR A 84 -8.97 -0.99 5.07
N LYS A 85 -9.74 -2.08 5.20
CA LYS A 85 -10.41 -2.45 6.43
C LYS A 85 -10.30 -3.96 6.61
N LYS A 86 -9.98 -4.39 7.82
CA LYS A 86 -9.89 -5.80 8.18
C LYS A 86 -10.47 -6.04 9.56
N LYS A 87 -11.27 -7.10 9.67
CA LYS A 87 -11.74 -7.64 10.93
C LYS A 87 -10.94 -8.89 11.27
N TYR A 88 -10.39 -8.92 12.46
CA TYR A 88 -9.71 -10.07 13.04
C TYR A 88 -10.58 -10.70 14.10
N THR A 89 -10.72 -12.02 14.06
CA THR A 89 -11.43 -12.84 15.04
C THR A 89 -10.52 -13.97 15.49
N PHE A 90 -10.78 -14.54 16.66
CA PHE A 90 -9.97 -15.60 17.24
C PHE A 90 -10.71 -16.94 17.19
N GLU A 91 -9.99 -18.08 17.14
CA GLU A 91 -10.58 -19.38 16.87
C GLU A 91 -11.54 -19.85 17.97
N ASN A 92 -11.15 -19.72 19.23
CA ASN A 92 -11.91 -20.23 20.38
C ASN A 92 -12.31 -19.12 21.35
N ASP A 93 -12.32 -17.88 20.90
CA ASP A 93 -12.61 -16.70 21.71
C ASP A 93 -13.53 -15.76 20.92
N PRO A 94 -14.60 -15.23 21.54
CA PRO A 94 -15.52 -14.33 20.88
C PRO A 94 -14.94 -12.92 20.63
N SER A 95 -13.73 -12.65 21.11
CA SER A 95 -13.04 -11.38 20.91
C SER A 95 -12.84 -11.06 19.43
N GLN A 96 -12.86 -9.78 19.10
CA GLN A 96 -12.66 -9.31 17.74
C GLN A 96 -11.96 -7.95 17.71
N VAL A 97 -11.24 -7.68 16.63
CA VAL A 97 -10.58 -6.41 16.38
C VAL A 97 -10.82 -5.97 14.95
N ASP A 98 -11.39 -4.78 14.79
CA ASP A 98 -11.59 -4.13 13.50
C ASP A 98 -10.51 -3.07 13.29
N ILE A 99 -9.70 -3.22 12.26
CA ILE A 99 -8.68 -2.26 11.86
C ILE A 99 -9.10 -1.62 10.54
N SER A 100 -9.13 -0.30 10.52
CA SER A 100 -9.28 0.47 9.28
C SER A 100 -8.15 1.49 9.18
N ALA A 101 -7.55 1.57 8.01
CA ALA A 101 -6.45 2.48 7.74
C ALA A 101 -6.67 3.24 6.43
N VAL A 102 -6.24 4.50 6.44
CA VAL A 102 -6.17 5.36 5.26
C VAL A 102 -4.79 5.98 5.22
N GLY A 103 -4.08 5.79 4.12
CA GLY A 103 -2.77 6.37 3.85
C GLY A 103 -2.83 7.40 2.74
N PHE A 104 -2.10 8.49 2.91
CA PHE A 104 -1.82 9.46 1.87
C PHE A 104 -0.32 9.49 1.65
N LEU A 105 0.12 9.05 0.47
CA LEU A 105 1.53 8.92 0.11
C LEU A 105 1.87 9.86 -1.03
N TYR A 106 3.08 10.38 -1.02
CA TYR A 106 3.63 11.22 -2.08
C TYR A 106 5.12 10.96 -2.26
N GLY A 107 5.59 11.11 -3.49
CA GLY A 107 6.99 10.85 -3.76
C GLY A 107 7.40 11.01 -5.21
N LEU A 108 8.62 10.62 -5.49
CA LEU A 108 9.21 10.66 -6.81
C LEU A 108 9.01 9.33 -7.53
N ASN A 109 8.65 9.41 -8.79
CA ASN A 109 8.50 8.28 -9.68
C ASN A 109 9.37 8.45 -10.91
N PHE A 110 9.94 7.35 -11.37
CA PHE A 110 10.74 7.25 -12.57
C PHE A 110 10.20 6.12 -13.41
N TYR A 111 10.08 6.32 -14.70
CA TYR A 111 9.72 5.23 -15.59
C TYR A 111 10.49 5.30 -16.92
N TYR A 112 10.61 4.13 -17.54
CA TYR A 112 11.15 3.99 -18.87
C TYR A 112 10.00 3.71 -19.83
N ARG A 113 9.93 4.47 -20.92
CA ARG A 113 8.92 4.31 -21.96
C ARG A 113 9.43 3.34 -23.01
N GLY A 114 8.99 2.10 -22.94
CA GLY A 114 9.21 1.08 -23.95
C GLY A 114 8.10 1.07 -25.02
N ASP A 115 8.18 0.16 -25.97
CA ASP A 115 7.21 0.03 -27.04
C ASP A 115 5.90 -0.62 -26.55
N PHE A 116 5.99 -1.62 -25.68
CA PHE A 116 4.85 -2.43 -25.22
C PHE A 116 4.59 -2.36 -23.72
N TRP A 117 5.53 -1.90 -22.93
CA TRP A 117 5.45 -1.85 -21.49
C TRP A 117 6.32 -0.75 -20.91
N PHE A 118 5.89 -0.16 -19.83
CA PHE A 118 6.56 0.95 -19.18
C PHE A 118 6.93 0.55 -17.75
N PRO A 119 8.14 0.03 -17.52
CA PRO A 119 8.60 -0.25 -16.17
C PRO A 119 8.79 1.05 -15.41
N PHE A 120 8.47 1.02 -14.13
CA PHE A 120 8.63 2.18 -13.26
C PHE A 120 9.15 1.78 -11.87
N LEU A 121 9.76 2.75 -11.23
CA LEU A 121 10.11 2.70 -9.82
C LEU A 121 9.72 4.02 -9.16
N GLY A 122 9.44 3.95 -7.86
CA GLY A 122 9.09 5.14 -7.08
C GLY A 122 9.45 4.96 -5.62
N PHE A 123 9.63 6.08 -4.93
CA PHE A 123 9.86 6.11 -3.50
C PHE A 123 9.36 7.43 -2.93
N GLY A 124 9.03 7.41 -1.65
CA GLY A 124 8.51 8.60 -1.01
C GLY A 124 8.09 8.37 0.43
N THR A 125 7.26 9.25 0.89
CA THR A 125 6.74 9.30 2.25
C THR A 125 5.27 9.70 2.24
N GLY A 126 4.71 9.94 3.42
CA GLY A 126 3.32 10.38 3.56
C GLY A 126 2.86 10.37 5.00
N ASN A 127 1.63 10.00 5.19
CA ASN A 127 1.04 9.73 6.49
C ASN A 127 -0.02 8.63 6.39
N TYR A 128 -0.22 7.93 7.48
CA TYR A 128 -1.29 6.96 7.65
C TYR A 128 -2.13 7.33 8.88
N SER A 129 -3.44 7.22 8.74
CA SER A 129 -4.38 7.31 9.85
C SER A 129 -4.98 5.93 10.07
N ALA A 130 -5.03 5.50 11.31
CA ALA A 130 -5.61 4.23 11.70
C ALA A 130 -6.72 4.41 12.74
N LYS A 131 -7.70 3.53 12.65
CA LYS A 131 -8.72 3.32 13.67
C LYS A 131 -8.77 1.85 14.01
N VAL A 132 -8.48 1.54 15.25
CA VAL A 132 -8.57 0.20 15.83
C VAL A 132 -9.76 0.17 16.77
N LYS A 133 -10.69 -0.73 16.54
CA LYS A 133 -11.81 -1.01 17.44
C LYS A 133 -11.62 -2.39 18.01
N GLU A 134 -11.62 -2.47 19.31
CA GLU A 134 -11.46 -3.70 20.08
C GLU A 134 -12.77 -4.07 20.77
N GLU A 135 -13.09 -5.35 20.73
CA GLU A 135 -14.10 -5.98 21.55
C GLU A 135 -13.43 -7.25 22.12
N LEU A 136 -12.91 -7.13 23.34
CA LEU A 136 -12.12 -8.17 23.98
C LEU A 136 -12.89 -8.80 25.12
N VAL A 137 -13.04 -10.11 25.09
CA VAL A 137 -13.76 -10.89 26.10
C VAL A 137 -12.75 -11.56 27.02
N THR A 138 -12.90 -11.36 28.33
CA THR A 138 -12.05 -12.00 29.33
C THR A 138 -12.98 -12.59 30.42
N GLY A 139 -13.16 -13.91 30.41
CA GLY A 139 -14.13 -14.58 31.27
C GLY A 139 -15.55 -14.14 30.96
N SER A 140 -16.26 -13.57 31.92
CA SER A 140 -17.63 -13.03 31.75
C SER A 140 -17.68 -11.53 31.39
N SER A 141 -16.53 -10.88 31.26
CA SER A 141 -16.44 -9.43 31.00
C SER A 141 -16.06 -9.15 29.56
N THR A 142 -16.72 -8.17 28.94
CA THR A 142 -16.38 -7.66 27.61
C THR A 142 -15.86 -6.23 27.73
N THR A 143 -14.67 -5.98 27.19
CA THR A 143 -14.05 -4.66 27.13
C THR A 143 -14.16 -4.12 25.71
N TYR A 144 -14.61 -2.89 25.57
CA TYR A 144 -14.71 -2.18 24.29
C TYR A 144 -13.65 -1.08 24.27
N GLY A 145 -12.81 -1.09 23.24
CA GLY A 145 -11.79 -0.08 23.00
C GLY A 145 -11.93 0.56 21.62
N THR A 146 -11.55 1.82 21.52
CA THR A 146 -11.35 2.47 20.22
C THR A 146 -10.14 3.36 20.32
N VAL A 147 -9.16 3.08 19.47
CA VAL A 147 -7.92 3.84 19.38
C VAL A 147 -7.86 4.50 18.00
N PHE A 148 -7.53 5.78 17.99
CA PHE A 148 -7.25 6.54 16.77
C PHE A 148 -5.81 7.01 16.83
N GLY A 149 -5.14 7.00 15.70
CA GLY A 149 -3.80 7.55 15.63
C GLY A 149 -3.35 7.80 14.20
N GLN A 150 -2.18 8.38 14.12
CA GLN A 150 -1.56 8.76 12.87
C GLN A 150 -0.10 8.33 12.90
N VAL A 151 0.38 7.79 11.79
CA VAL A 151 1.79 7.55 11.52
C VAL A 151 2.28 8.62 10.58
N ASP A 152 3.19 9.45 11.07
CA ASP A 152 3.83 10.48 10.27
C ASP A 152 5.08 9.92 9.57
N LYS A 153 5.23 10.33 8.30
CA LYS A 153 6.40 10.03 7.48
C LYS A 153 6.69 8.53 7.29
N PRO A 154 5.69 7.68 6.97
CA PRO A 154 5.97 6.33 6.53
C PRO A 154 6.86 6.41 5.28
N PHE A 155 7.85 5.52 5.21
CA PHE A 155 8.66 5.39 4.01
C PHE A 155 8.04 4.32 3.11
N TYR A 156 8.01 4.57 1.79
CA TYR A 156 7.63 3.56 0.82
C TYR A 156 8.58 3.54 -0.37
N TYR A 157 8.66 2.38 -0.99
CA TYR A 157 9.20 2.22 -2.33
C TYR A 157 8.30 1.29 -3.13
N LYS A 158 8.26 1.50 -4.42
CA LYS A 158 7.46 0.70 -5.35
C LYS A 158 8.20 0.48 -6.65
N PHE A 159 7.90 -0.62 -7.30
CA PHE A 159 8.29 -0.88 -8.67
C PHE A 159 7.16 -1.61 -9.38
N GLY A 160 7.12 -1.50 -10.68
CA GLY A 160 6.04 -2.13 -11.44
C GLY A 160 6.16 -1.91 -12.92
N VAL A 161 5.08 -2.26 -13.59
CA VAL A 161 4.96 -2.11 -15.03
C VAL A 161 3.57 -1.61 -15.42
N ARG A 162 3.53 -0.72 -16.40
CA ARG A 162 2.31 -0.30 -17.10
C ARG A 162 2.30 -0.89 -18.48
N ILE A 163 1.15 -1.46 -18.85
CA ILE A 163 0.91 -2.07 -20.16
C ILE A 163 -0.20 -1.24 -20.83
N PRO A 164 0.12 -0.43 -21.86
CA PRO A 164 -0.86 0.42 -22.51
C PRO A 164 -1.81 -0.38 -23.40
N LEU A 165 -3.11 -0.04 -23.35
CA LEU A 165 -4.18 -0.64 -24.13
C LEU A 165 -5.08 0.48 -24.68
N ASN A 166 -4.68 1.18 -25.75
CA ASN A 166 -5.49 2.20 -26.43
C ASN A 166 -6.20 3.22 -25.50
N GLY A 167 -5.44 3.95 -24.69
CA GLY A 167 -5.94 4.99 -23.79
C GLY A 167 -6.20 4.53 -22.37
N LEU A 168 -6.61 3.29 -22.16
CA LEU A 168 -6.58 2.59 -20.88
C LEU A 168 -5.34 1.70 -20.86
N GLY A 169 -4.97 1.21 -19.68
CA GLY A 169 -3.92 0.23 -19.55
C GLY A 169 -4.02 -0.53 -18.23
N ILE A 170 -3.21 -1.57 -18.15
CA ILE A 170 -3.07 -2.38 -16.93
C ILE A 170 -1.82 -1.92 -16.21
N ILE A 171 -1.91 -1.79 -14.90
CA ILE A 171 -0.77 -1.52 -14.01
C ILE A 171 -0.59 -2.68 -13.04
N LEU A 172 0.64 -3.13 -12.93
CA LEU A 172 1.08 -4.10 -11.93
C LEU A 172 2.14 -3.44 -11.06
N THR A 173 1.95 -3.48 -9.74
CA THR A 173 2.85 -2.82 -8.79
C THR A 173 3.20 -3.75 -7.64
N GLN A 174 4.47 -3.78 -7.31
CA GLN A 174 4.97 -4.28 -6.03
C GLN A 174 5.37 -3.08 -5.20
N GLN A 175 4.85 -2.97 -3.99
CA GLN A 175 5.12 -1.83 -3.10
C GLN A 175 5.44 -2.32 -1.70
N TYR A 176 6.40 -1.69 -1.07
CA TYR A 176 6.70 -1.83 0.34
C TYR A 176 6.42 -0.51 1.06
N ILE A 177 5.77 -0.61 2.21
CA ILE A 177 5.46 0.55 3.06
C ILE A 177 5.90 0.22 4.48
N SER A 178 6.69 1.10 5.09
CA SER A 178 6.99 1.06 6.53
C SER A 178 6.06 2.04 7.24
N ALA A 179 5.07 1.52 7.96
CA ALA A 179 4.12 2.34 8.70
C ALA A 179 3.71 1.57 9.97
N ASP A 180 4.35 1.90 11.08
CA ASP A 180 4.07 1.32 12.38
C ASP A 180 3.27 2.31 13.23
N PHE A 181 2.25 1.80 13.89
CA PHE A 181 1.31 2.56 14.69
C PHE A 181 1.24 1.98 16.10
N ASP A 182 1.53 2.79 17.11
CA ASP A 182 1.45 2.37 18.50
C ASP A 182 0.01 2.32 18.98
N VAL A 183 -0.47 1.12 19.31
CA VAL A 183 -1.78 0.92 19.92
C VAL A 183 -1.65 1.15 21.42
N SER A 184 -2.24 2.22 21.91
CA SER A 184 -2.08 2.68 23.29
C SER A 184 -2.58 1.71 24.35
N THR A 185 -3.54 0.84 24.04
CA THR A 185 -4.10 -0.15 24.96
C THR A 185 -3.08 -1.21 25.38
N GLU A 186 -2.16 -1.56 24.51
CA GLU A 186 -1.15 -2.59 24.76
C GLU A 186 0.29 -2.03 24.74
N ASN A 187 0.49 -0.75 24.38
CA ASN A 187 1.80 -0.13 24.10
C ASN A 187 2.64 -0.97 23.13
N LYS A 188 2.00 -1.54 22.13
CA LYS A 188 2.61 -2.40 21.14
C LYS A 188 2.37 -1.88 19.73
N PRO A 189 3.37 -1.92 18.84
CA PRO A 189 3.20 -1.48 17.47
C PRO A 189 2.31 -2.45 16.68
N LEU A 190 1.38 -1.86 15.94
CA LEU A 190 0.60 -2.47 14.89
C LEU A 190 1.21 -2.04 13.56
N SER A 191 1.67 -2.97 12.75
CA SER A 191 2.16 -2.66 11.42
C SER A 191 0.98 -2.44 10.47
N LEU A 192 0.86 -1.22 9.97
CA LEU A 192 -0.11 -0.83 8.92
C LEU A 192 0.48 -0.95 7.52
N GLY A 193 1.79 -1.16 7.44
CA GLY A 193 2.56 -1.32 6.23
C GLY A 193 2.82 -2.79 5.88
N GLY A 194 3.90 -3.01 5.16
CA GLY A 194 4.34 -4.32 4.67
C GLY A 194 4.50 -4.34 3.16
N THR A 195 4.67 -5.53 2.61
CA THR A 195 4.78 -5.74 1.17
C THR A 195 3.39 -5.96 0.57
N ALA A 196 3.08 -5.23 -0.48
CA ALA A 196 1.83 -5.33 -1.20
C ALA A 196 2.05 -5.57 -2.68
N THR A 197 1.22 -6.41 -3.28
CA THR A 197 1.15 -6.60 -4.73
C THR A 197 -0.19 -6.07 -5.22
N PHE A 198 -0.16 -5.19 -6.20
CA PHE A 198 -1.33 -4.56 -6.77
C PHE A 198 -1.49 -4.88 -8.25
N ILE A 199 -2.74 -5.01 -8.65
CA ILE A 199 -3.17 -4.98 -10.04
C ILE A 199 -4.24 -3.90 -10.21
N GLY A 200 -4.22 -3.20 -11.33
CA GLY A 200 -5.19 -2.15 -11.55
C GLY A 200 -5.29 -1.71 -12.99
N LEU A 201 -6.14 -0.71 -13.18
CA LEU A 201 -6.30 -0.02 -14.45
C LEU A 201 -5.74 1.39 -14.31
N TYR A 202 -5.14 1.89 -15.38
CA TYR A 202 -4.72 3.28 -15.45
C TYR A 202 -5.23 3.93 -16.74
N TYR A 203 -5.37 5.24 -16.68
CA TYR A 203 -5.65 6.11 -17.81
C TYR A 203 -4.54 7.18 -17.87
N GLY A 204 -4.01 7.43 -19.08
CA GLY A 204 -2.98 8.44 -19.32
C GLY A 204 -3.44 9.48 -20.33
N PHE A 205 -3.16 10.76 -20.07
CA PHE A 205 -3.46 11.90 -20.93
C PHE A 205 -2.39 12.99 -20.86
#